data_1a9c620bb225f9067db086a3d906ee62
#
_entry.id   1a9c620bb225f9067db086a3d906ee62
#
_cell.length_a   1.000
_cell.length_b   1.000
_cell.length_c   1.000
_cell.angle_alpha   90.00
_cell.angle_beta   90.00
_cell.angle_gamma   90.00
#
_symmetry.space_group_name_H-M   'P 1'
#
loop_
_entity.id
_entity.type
_entity.pdbx_description
1 polymer ?
#
loop_
_entity_poly.entity_id
_entity_poly.type
_entity_poly.pdbx_seq_one_letter_code
_entity_poly.pdbx_strand_id
1 'polypeptide(L)'
;MEVFRICHEKYANRLTSSGSANRWNLQGQQVIYTGSSRSLSTLELVVHRNAIVPTFQYKVMVISVADEENLIKHVRLVDLPADWRSLNAYSKLQRLGSEWYQRQETL
;
A
#
# COMPACT_ATOMS: atom_id res chain seq x y z
N MET A 1 12.91 -9.08 5.31
CA MET A 1 11.43 -9.12 5.44
C MET A 1 10.82 -9.22 4.04
N GLU A 2 9.82 -10.06 3.92
CA GLU A 2 9.08 -10.16 2.66
C GLU A 2 7.70 -9.53 2.80
N VAL A 3 7.27 -8.82 1.77
CA VAL A 3 5.93 -8.30 1.63
C VAL A 3 5.36 -8.73 0.29
N PHE A 4 4.05 -8.68 0.14
CA PHE A 4 3.36 -9.28 -0.99
C PHE A 4 2.44 -8.27 -1.66
N ARG A 5 2.43 -8.30 -2.98
CA ARG A 5 1.53 -7.50 -3.81
C ARG A 5 0.89 -8.40 -4.84
N ILE A 6 -0.43 -8.30 -5.00
CA ILE A 6 -1.15 -8.98 -6.08
C ILE A 6 -1.52 -7.93 -7.12
N CYS A 7 -1.12 -8.18 -8.36
CA CYS A 7 -1.38 -7.26 -9.45
C CYS A 7 -1.60 -8.01 -10.76
N HIS A 8 -2.10 -7.30 -11.76
CA HIS A 8 -2.21 -7.84 -13.11
C HIS A 8 -0.81 -8.26 -13.59
N GLU A 9 -0.74 -9.38 -14.33
CA GLU A 9 0.53 -9.97 -14.77
C GLU A 9 1.41 -8.99 -15.54
N LYS A 10 0.84 -8.07 -16.30
CA LYS A 10 1.61 -7.09 -17.09
C LYS A 10 2.40 -6.11 -16.22
N TYR A 11 2.06 -5.98 -14.95
CA TYR A 11 2.75 -5.11 -14.00
C TYR A 11 3.64 -5.86 -13.02
N ALA A 12 3.68 -7.20 -13.12
CA ALA A 12 4.32 -8.03 -12.11
C ALA A 12 5.84 -8.15 -12.26
N ASN A 13 6.42 -7.60 -13.32
CA ASN A 13 7.84 -7.75 -13.63
C ASN A 13 8.71 -6.60 -13.10
N ARG A 14 8.12 -5.58 -12.49
CA ARG A 14 8.86 -4.46 -11.90
C ARG A 14 8.05 -3.76 -10.82
N LEU A 15 8.75 -3.05 -9.93
CA LEU A 15 8.13 -2.27 -8.86
C LEU A 15 7.69 -0.91 -9.39
N THR A 16 6.44 -0.82 -9.77
CA THR A 16 5.83 0.41 -10.27
C THR A 16 4.53 0.69 -9.53
N SER A 17 4.15 1.96 -9.47
CA SER A 17 2.86 2.38 -8.95
C SER A 17 2.14 3.24 -9.96
N SER A 18 0.83 3.37 -9.82
CA SER A 18 0.03 4.22 -10.71
C SER A 18 0.16 5.70 -10.39
N GLY A 19 0.59 6.03 -9.18
CA GLY A 19 0.56 7.40 -8.67
C GLY A 19 -0.84 7.93 -8.36
N SER A 20 -1.86 7.09 -8.48
CA SER A 20 -3.24 7.49 -8.16
C SER A 20 -3.42 7.68 -6.66
N ALA A 21 -4.21 8.68 -6.27
CA ALA A 21 -4.55 8.92 -4.88
C ALA A 21 -5.24 7.71 -4.27
N ASN A 22 -4.88 7.37 -3.05
CA ASN A 22 -5.48 6.28 -2.31
C ASN A 22 -5.48 6.64 -0.82
N ARG A 23 -5.74 5.68 0.05
CA ARG A 23 -5.92 5.92 1.48
C ARG A 23 -4.76 6.69 2.12
N TRP A 24 -3.52 6.39 1.72
CA TRP A 24 -2.33 6.93 2.38
C TRP A 24 -1.49 7.87 1.51
N ASN A 25 -1.93 8.15 0.28
CA ASN A 25 -1.16 9.01 -0.62
C ASN A 25 -2.05 9.94 -1.42
N LEU A 26 -1.48 11.08 -1.79
CA LEU A 26 -2.10 12.04 -2.70
C LEU A 26 -1.78 11.68 -4.15
N GLN A 27 -2.56 12.24 -5.07
CA GLN A 27 -2.33 12.09 -6.50
C GLN A 27 -0.92 12.52 -6.87
N GLY A 28 -0.23 11.70 -7.65
CA GLY A 28 1.13 11.96 -8.11
C GLY A 28 2.23 11.39 -7.20
N GLN A 29 1.88 10.89 -6.02
CA GLN A 29 2.84 10.25 -5.13
C GLN A 29 2.95 8.77 -5.46
N GLN A 30 4.17 8.30 -5.73
CA GLN A 30 4.45 6.94 -6.16
C GLN A 30 4.62 6.02 -4.96
N VAL A 31 3.55 5.40 -4.53
CA VAL A 31 3.51 4.53 -3.35
C VAL A 31 3.05 3.14 -3.76
N ILE A 32 3.76 2.13 -3.29
CA ILE A 32 3.40 0.73 -3.53
C ILE A 32 2.76 0.17 -2.26
N TYR A 33 1.54 -0.29 -2.40
CA TYR A 33 0.79 -0.92 -1.31
C TYR A 33 1.06 -2.42 -1.30
N THR A 34 1.40 -2.94 -0.15
CA THR A 34 1.71 -4.35 0.03
C THR A 34 1.02 -4.90 1.27
N GLY A 35 0.92 -6.20 1.35
CA GLY A 35 0.43 -6.90 2.54
C GLY A 35 1.54 -7.74 3.16
N SER A 36 1.41 -8.03 4.43
CA SER A 36 2.36 -8.89 5.15
C SER A 36 2.19 -10.38 4.82
N SER A 37 1.13 -10.74 4.12
CA SER A 37 0.87 -12.10 3.65
C SER A 37 0.14 -12.08 2.32
N ARG A 38 0.16 -13.20 1.62
CA ARG A 38 -0.61 -13.38 0.38
C ARG A 38 -2.10 -13.22 0.62
N SER A 39 -2.59 -13.75 1.74
CA SER A 39 -4.01 -13.66 2.11
C SER A 39 -4.46 -12.23 2.33
N LEU A 40 -3.68 -11.42 3.05
CA LEU A 40 -3.98 -10.00 3.26
C LEU A 40 -3.96 -9.22 1.95
N SER A 41 -3.00 -9.49 1.08
CA SER A 41 -2.90 -8.84 -0.22
C SER A 41 -4.10 -9.18 -1.10
N THR A 42 -4.57 -10.41 -1.07
CA THR A 42 -5.77 -10.85 -1.78
C THR A 42 -7.00 -10.14 -1.23
N LEU A 43 -7.13 -10.07 0.08
CA LEU A 43 -8.26 -9.43 0.75
C LEU A 43 -8.33 -7.94 0.39
N GLU A 44 -7.20 -7.25 0.38
CA GLU A 44 -7.11 -5.85 -0.05
C GLU A 44 -7.63 -5.66 -1.49
N LEU A 45 -7.22 -6.55 -2.39
CA LEU A 45 -7.65 -6.47 -3.79
C LEU A 45 -9.17 -6.67 -3.93
N VAL A 46 -9.73 -7.62 -3.18
CA VAL A 46 -11.17 -7.95 -3.26
C VAL A 46 -12.03 -6.89 -2.57
N VAL A 47 -11.66 -6.52 -1.34
CA VAL A 47 -12.51 -5.70 -0.47
C VAL A 47 -12.40 -4.21 -0.80
N HIS A 48 -11.19 -3.72 -1.02
CA HIS A 48 -10.95 -2.28 -1.15
C HIS A 48 -10.93 -1.78 -2.58
N ARG A 49 -10.65 -2.65 -3.55
CA ARG A 49 -10.56 -2.23 -4.94
C ARG A 49 -11.69 -2.73 -5.81
N ASN A 50 -12.48 -3.67 -5.28
CA ASN A 50 -13.54 -4.31 -6.03
C ASN A 50 -13.05 -4.76 -7.41
N ALA A 51 -11.82 -5.22 -7.48
CA ALA A 51 -11.01 -5.17 -8.69
C ALA A 51 -10.66 -6.54 -9.26
N ILE A 52 -11.27 -7.63 -8.77
CA ILE A 52 -11.04 -8.91 -9.41
C ILE A 52 -11.90 -9.00 -10.67
N VAL A 53 -11.23 -8.93 -11.80
CA VAL A 53 -11.83 -9.20 -13.09
C VAL A 53 -11.47 -10.65 -13.44
N PRO A 54 -12.44 -11.58 -13.54
CA PRO A 54 -12.14 -13.01 -13.72
C PRO A 54 -11.35 -13.34 -14.98
N THR A 55 -11.44 -12.48 -16.00
CA THR A 55 -10.70 -12.65 -17.26
C THR A 55 -9.25 -12.20 -17.20
N PHE A 56 -8.85 -11.49 -16.14
CA PHE A 56 -7.48 -11.02 -15.96
C PHE A 56 -6.66 -12.07 -15.24
N GLN A 57 -5.40 -12.18 -15.62
CA GLN A 57 -4.43 -12.99 -14.91
C GLN A 57 -3.72 -12.13 -13.86
N TYR A 58 -3.75 -12.60 -12.63
CA TYR A 58 -3.09 -11.95 -11.51
C TYR A 58 -1.86 -12.75 -11.09
N LYS A 59 -0.84 -12.05 -10.65
CA LYS A 59 0.36 -12.65 -10.09
C LYS A 59 0.65 -12.08 -8.72
N VAL A 60 1.28 -12.89 -7.88
CA VAL A 60 1.77 -12.47 -6.57
C VAL A 60 3.22 -12.04 -6.75
N MET A 61 3.50 -10.79 -6.43
CA MET A 61 4.87 -10.31 -6.31
C MET A 61 5.34 -10.55 -4.88
N VAL A 62 6.46 -11.24 -4.73
CA VAL A 62 7.15 -11.38 -3.46
C VAL A 62 8.26 -10.35 -3.45
N ILE A 63 8.16 -9.38 -2.55
CA ILE A 63 9.06 -8.25 -2.50
C ILE A 63 9.93 -8.38 -1.26
N SER A 64 11.24 -8.47 -1.45
CA SER A 64 12.19 -8.50 -0.35
C SER A 64 12.53 -7.07 0.05
N VAL A 65 12.34 -6.76 1.32
CA VAL A 65 12.61 -5.43 1.88
C VAL A 65 13.73 -5.58 2.92
N ALA A 66 14.67 -4.63 2.92
CA ALA A 66 15.74 -4.61 3.91
C ALA A 66 15.14 -4.59 5.33
N ASP A 67 15.54 -5.54 6.16
CA ASP A 67 15.04 -5.68 7.52
C ASP A 67 15.88 -4.84 8.48
N GLU A 68 15.82 -3.53 8.28
CA GLU A 68 16.54 -2.53 9.08
C GLU A 68 15.54 -1.58 9.70
N GLU A 69 15.51 -1.51 11.03
CA GLU A 69 14.53 -0.72 11.77
C GLU A 69 14.59 0.78 11.40
N ASN A 70 15.76 1.30 11.08
CA ASN A 70 15.90 2.70 10.69
C ASN A 70 15.28 3.02 9.32
N LEU A 71 14.96 2.00 8.52
CA LEU A 71 14.31 2.17 7.22
C LEU A 71 12.80 1.94 7.28
N ILE A 72 12.27 1.53 8.42
CA ILE A 72 10.87 1.18 8.57
C ILE A 72 10.21 2.13 9.57
N LYS A 73 9.21 2.84 9.11
CA LYS A 73 8.38 3.65 10.00
C LYS A 73 7.16 2.84 10.42
N HIS A 74 6.98 2.71 11.72
CA HIS A 74 5.81 2.05 12.29
C HIS A 74 4.75 3.09 12.65
N VAL A 75 3.52 2.86 12.21
CA VAL A 75 2.37 3.69 12.57
C VAL A 75 1.47 2.85 13.46
N ARG A 76 1.28 3.28 14.70
CA ARG A 76 0.46 2.56 15.68
C ARG A 76 -0.98 3.02 15.59
N LEU A 77 -1.91 2.15 16.02
CA LEU A 77 -3.33 2.51 16.04
C LEU A 77 -3.61 3.78 16.86
N VAL A 78 -2.86 3.98 17.94
CA VAL A 78 -3.03 5.18 18.79
C VAL A 78 -2.65 6.48 18.07
N ASP A 79 -1.86 6.41 17.00
CA ASP A 79 -1.44 7.56 16.22
C ASP A 79 -2.44 7.92 15.12
N LEU A 80 -3.49 7.13 14.97
CA LEU A 80 -4.51 7.29 13.93
C LEU A 80 -5.78 7.89 14.51
N PRO A 81 -6.59 8.60 13.69
CA PRO A 81 -7.93 9.01 14.11
C PRO A 81 -8.76 7.79 14.51
N ALA A 82 -9.69 7.96 15.44
CA ALA A 82 -10.55 6.87 15.89
C ALA A 82 -11.37 6.26 14.75
N ASP A 83 -11.70 7.07 13.75
CA ASP A 83 -12.48 6.67 12.57
C ASP A 83 -11.61 6.35 11.34
N TRP A 84 -10.36 5.95 11.55
CA TRP A 84 -9.37 5.77 10.46
C TRP A 84 -9.82 4.80 9.36
N ARG A 85 -10.73 3.89 9.66
CA ARG A 85 -11.28 2.95 8.66
C ARG A 85 -12.35 3.58 7.77
N SER A 86 -12.87 4.72 8.18
CA SER A 86 -13.94 5.44 7.48
C SER A 86 -13.37 6.21 6.28
N LEU A 87 -14.18 6.38 5.24
CA LEU A 87 -13.86 7.26 4.13
C LEU A 87 -13.67 8.72 4.59
N ASN A 88 -14.33 9.12 5.66
CA ASN A 88 -14.21 10.47 6.21
C ASN A 88 -12.81 10.77 6.75
N ALA A 89 -12.03 9.74 7.06
CA ALA A 89 -10.67 9.89 7.56
C ALA A 89 -9.61 9.98 6.45
N TYR A 90 -9.98 9.80 5.19
CA TYR A 90 -9.02 9.74 4.08
C TYR A 90 -8.12 10.99 4.01
N SER A 91 -8.67 12.17 4.18
CA SER A 91 -7.86 13.40 4.13
C SER A 91 -6.78 13.44 5.20
N LYS A 92 -7.08 12.93 6.39
CA LYS A 92 -6.11 12.85 7.51
C LYS A 92 -5.06 11.79 7.25
N LEU A 93 -5.46 10.63 6.76
CA LEU A 93 -4.54 9.53 6.44
C LEU A 93 -3.64 9.89 5.26
N GLN A 94 -4.17 10.55 4.24
CA GLN A 94 -3.38 11.03 3.11
C GLN A 94 -2.35 12.07 3.54
N ARG A 95 -2.70 12.94 4.48
CA ARG A 95 -1.75 13.91 5.05
C ARG A 95 -0.62 13.19 5.76
N LEU A 96 -0.94 12.21 6.60
CA LEU A 96 0.06 11.42 7.32
C LEU A 96 1.02 10.72 6.36
N GLY A 97 0.47 10.04 5.37
CA GLY A 97 1.26 9.35 4.35
C GLY A 97 2.06 10.30 3.47
N SER A 98 1.50 11.44 3.12
CA SER A 98 2.19 12.47 2.33
C SER A 98 3.39 13.06 3.09
N GLU A 99 3.25 13.32 4.36
CA GLU A 99 4.37 13.79 5.19
C GLU A 99 5.50 12.77 5.24
N TRP A 100 5.16 11.49 5.42
CA TRP A 100 6.13 10.41 5.36
C TRP A 100 6.80 10.34 3.98
N TYR A 101 6.02 10.40 2.91
CA TYR A 101 6.52 10.34 1.54
C TYR A 101 7.51 11.46 1.25
N GLN A 102 7.19 12.67 1.67
CA GLN A 102 8.02 13.85 1.38
C GLN A 102 9.34 13.84 2.14
N ARG A 103 9.40 13.22 3.32
CA ARG A 103 10.64 13.12 4.10
C ARG A 103 11.67 12.21 3.46
N GLN A 104 11.24 11.15 2.79
CA GLN A 104 12.10 10.16 2.13
C GLN A 104 13.17 9.57 3.06
N GLU A 105 12.81 9.37 4.32
CA GLU A 105 13.74 8.86 5.35
C GLU A 105 13.60 7.34 5.53
N THR A 106 12.43 6.79 5.24
CA THR A 106 12.12 5.36 5.43
C THR A 106 11.37 4.80 4.24
N LEU A 107 11.33 3.48 4.20
CA LEU A 107 10.57 2.73 3.20
C LEU A 107 9.07 2.70 3.53
#